data_b48893af3aa68013d767fa83213bb63a
#
_entry.id   b48893af3aa68013d767fa83213bb63a
#
_cell.length_a   1.000
_cell.length_b   1.000
_cell.length_c   1.000
_cell.angle_alpha   90.00
_cell.angle_beta   90.00
_cell.angle_gamma   90.00
#
_symmetry.space_group_name_H-M   'P 1'
#
loop_
_entity.id
_entity.type
_entity.pdbx_description
1 polymer ?
#
loop_
_entity_poly.entity_id
_entity_poly.type
_entity_poly.pdbx_seq_one_letter_code
_entity_poly.pdbx_strand_id
1 'polypeptide(L)'
;SGIFNYAQGVMALFAALTLVGIMDGQVPFSHLINAIFGMDVHHFGWHVPAFAAILLAMVVMVGLAWIVQYFIFRHLVGQEPIILFMATIGLAYFMEGFGDMMWGSEIKKLDVGIPQGGSFWIEEATAFLGGSNFYGFFIDQLDIVAAVVAIILVVLLVAFAQYTKQGRAMRAVADDHQAALSVGISLSFIWVLVWSLAGFVALVAGIMWGAKSGVQFSLSLIALKALPVLMLGGFTSIPGAIVGGLIVGVGEKLFEFLIGAPFLGGATENWFAYMLALVFLVFRPQGLFGEKIIERV
;
A
#
# COMPACT_ATOMS: atom_id res chain seq x y z
N SER A 1 1.28 -6.92 -15.90
CA SER A 1 0.29 -8.00 -15.68
C SER A 1 -1.14 -7.59 -16.02
N GLY A 2 -1.44 -6.29 -16.13
CA GLY A 2 -2.79 -5.78 -16.40
C GLY A 2 -3.84 -6.09 -15.31
N ILE A 3 -3.41 -6.64 -14.17
CA ILE A 3 -4.30 -7.03 -13.06
C ILE A 3 -4.30 -5.91 -12.03
N PHE A 4 -5.50 -5.44 -11.70
CA PHE A 4 -5.69 -4.58 -10.55
C PHE A 4 -5.64 -5.41 -9.26
N ASN A 5 -4.64 -5.14 -8.41
CA ASN A 5 -4.48 -5.86 -7.14
C ASN A 5 -5.34 -5.22 -6.04
N TYR A 6 -6.57 -5.71 -5.88
CA TYR A 6 -7.46 -5.29 -4.78
C TYR A 6 -6.91 -5.67 -3.40
N ALA A 7 -6.13 -6.76 -3.31
CA ALA A 7 -5.58 -7.25 -2.05
C ALA A 7 -4.44 -6.37 -1.48
N GLN A 8 -3.99 -5.32 -2.18
CA GLN A 8 -2.84 -4.51 -1.77
C GLN A 8 -3.00 -3.91 -0.36
N GLY A 9 -4.20 -3.44 0.00
CA GLY A 9 -4.44 -2.89 1.33
C GLY A 9 -4.39 -3.93 2.43
N VAL A 10 -4.95 -5.11 2.16
CA VAL A 10 -4.91 -6.23 3.10
C VAL A 10 -3.50 -6.79 3.21
N MET A 11 -2.71 -6.78 2.12
CA MET A 11 -1.28 -7.12 2.18
C MET A 11 -0.52 -6.15 3.09
N ALA A 12 -0.85 -4.86 3.09
CA ALA A 12 -0.23 -3.88 4.00
C ALA A 12 -0.64 -4.14 5.46
N LEU A 13 -1.90 -4.46 5.72
CA LEU A 13 -2.37 -4.87 7.03
C LEU A 13 -1.65 -6.13 7.50
N PHE A 14 -1.62 -7.18 6.69
CA PHE A 14 -0.99 -8.45 7.02
C PHE A 14 0.52 -8.30 7.27
N ALA A 15 1.20 -7.49 6.47
CA ALA A 15 2.63 -7.18 6.66
C ALA A 15 2.86 -6.44 7.98
N ALA A 16 2.02 -5.45 8.32
CA ALA A 16 2.11 -4.71 9.58
C ALA A 16 1.80 -5.59 10.80
N LEU A 17 0.76 -6.42 10.73
CA LEU A 17 0.43 -7.39 11.79
C LEU A 17 1.57 -8.39 12.00
N THR A 18 2.15 -8.91 10.92
CA THR A 18 3.29 -9.82 10.98
C THR A 18 4.51 -9.15 11.60
N LEU A 19 4.78 -7.88 11.23
CA LEU A 19 5.88 -7.11 11.79
C LEU A 19 5.72 -6.93 13.31
N VAL A 20 4.55 -6.45 13.75
CA VAL A 20 4.27 -6.26 15.19
C VAL A 20 4.32 -7.59 15.93
N GLY A 21 3.69 -8.64 15.39
CA GLY A 21 3.71 -9.97 16.00
C GLY A 21 5.13 -10.52 16.19
N ILE A 22 6.04 -10.31 15.22
CA ILE A 22 7.44 -10.69 15.34
C ILE A 22 8.18 -9.82 16.37
N MET A 23 7.97 -8.50 16.36
CA MET A 23 8.60 -7.58 17.31
C MET A 23 8.23 -7.91 18.76
N ASP A 24 6.95 -8.18 19.00
CA ASP A 24 6.41 -8.50 20.33
C ASP A 24 6.67 -9.97 20.73
N GLY A 25 7.24 -10.78 19.83
CA GLY A 25 7.44 -12.21 20.08
C GLY A 25 6.12 -12.96 20.27
N GLN A 26 5.04 -12.53 19.62
CA GLN A 26 3.75 -13.22 19.67
C GLN A 26 3.85 -14.60 19.02
N VAL A 27 3.19 -15.57 19.62
CA VAL A 27 3.05 -16.90 19.04
C VAL A 27 1.95 -16.85 17.97
N PRO A 28 2.26 -17.13 16.68
CA PRO A 28 1.23 -17.19 15.66
C PRO A 28 0.15 -18.20 16.05
N PHE A 29 -1.11 -17.87 15.80
CA PHE A 29 -2.26 -18.72 16.15
C PHE A 29 -2.42 -19.00 17.66
N SER A 30 -1.87 -18.16 18.54
CA SER A 30 -1.94 -18.36 20.00
C SER A 30 -3.37 -18.54 20.50
N HIS A 31 -4.33 -17.77 20.00
CA HIS A 31 -5.76 -17.92 20.36
C HIS A 31 -6.31 -19.29 19.99
N LEU A 32 -5.98 -19.79 18.81
CA LEU A 32 -6.42 -21.11 18.35
C LEU A 32 -5.73 -22.23 19.13
N ILE A 33 -4.42 -22.10 19.37
CA ILE A 33 -3.63 -23.09 20.15
C ILE A 33 -4.19 -23.16 21.57
N ASN A 34 -4.44 -22.02 22.21
CA ASN A 34 -4.98 -21.98 23.58
C ASN A 34 -6.40 -22.55 23.64
N ALA A 35 -7.24 -22.29 22.64
CA ALA A 35 -8.60 -22.82 22.58
C ALA A 35 -8.64 -24.37 22.38
N ILE A 36 -7.72 -24.92 21.57
CA ILE A 36 -7.69 -26.36 21.27
C ILE A 36 -6.96 -27.16 22.35
N PHE A 37 -5.83 -26.66 22.82
CA PHE A 37 -4.94 -27.41 23.71
C PHE A 37 -5.03 -26.98 25.17
N GLY A 38 -5.79 -25.91 25.50
CA GLY A 38 -5.90 -25.39 26.86
C GLY A 38 -4.58 -24.82 27.42
N MET A 39 -3.64 -24.49 26.54
CA MET A 39 -2.34 -23.91 26.89
C MET A 39 -2.45 -22.38 26.92
N ASP A 40 -1.83 -21.73 27.89
CA ASP A 40 -1.80 -20.25 27.97
C ASP A 40 -0.48 -19.73 27.36
N VAL A 41 -0.36 -19.87 26.04
CA VAL A 41 0.85 -19.48 25.30
C VAL A 41 0.53 -18.29 24.42
N HIS A 42 0.91 -17.09 24.85
CA HIS A 42 0.69 -15.86 24.06
C HIS A 42 1.98 -15.30 23.46
N HIS A 43 3.09 -15.38 24.20
CA HIS A 43 4.37 -14.77 23.81
C HIS A 43 5.54 -15.72 24.05
N PHE A 44 6.53 -15.67 23.17
CA PHE A 44 7.80 -16.41 23.34
C PHE A 44 8.71 -15.80 24.40
N GLY A 45 8.38 -14.64 24.99
CA GLY A 45 9.17 -13.96 26.01
C GLY A 45 10.43 -13.24 25.51
N TRP A 46 10.60 -13.11 24.21
CA TRP A 46 11.68 -12.35 23.58
C TRP A 46 11.13 -11.22 22.72
N HIS A 47 11.89 -10.12 22.65
CA HIS A 47 11.59 -9.02 21.74
C HIS A 47 12.62 -9.02 20.60
N VAL A 48 12.15 -8.97 19.36
CA VAL A 48 13.00 -8.87 18.19
C VAL A 48 13.21 -7.39 17.85
N PRO A 49 14.45 -6.91 17.67
CA PRO A 49 14.69 -5.53 17.30
C PRO A 49 14.03 -5.21 15.95
N ALA A 50 13.52 -3.99 15.81
CA ALA A 50 12.71 -3.57 14.65
C ALA A 50 13.35 -3.89 13.30
N PHE A 51 14.67 -3.67 13.16
CA PHE A 51 15.39 -3.98 11.93
C PHE A 51 15.33 -5.47 11.55
N ALA A 52 15.56 -6.36 12.52
CA ALA A 52 15.49 -7.80 12.27
C ALA A 52 14.05 -8.25 12.00
N ALA A 53 13.08 -7.67 12.71
CA ALA A 53 11.66 -7.95 12.49
C ALA A 53 11.20 -7.52 11.10
N ILE A 54 11.67 -6.37 10.58
CA ILE A 54 11.38 -5.91 9.21
C ILE A 54 11.92 -6.91 8.18
N LEU A 55 13.16 -7.39 8.36
CA LEU A 55 13.73 -8.39 7.46
C LEU A 55 12.96 -9.72 7.50
N LEU A 56 12.56 -10.18 8.68
CA LEU A 56 11.75 -11.39 8.82
C LEU A 56 10.35 -11.21 8.21
N ALA A 57 9.69 -10.08 8.47
CA ALA A 57 8.41 -9.76 7.84
C ALA A 57 8.53 -9.73 6.32
N MET A 58 9.63 -9.19 5.76
CA MET A 58 9.89 -9.22 4.33
C MET A 58 10.01 -10.65 3.79
N VAL A 59 10.70 -11.54 4.49
CA VAL A 59 10.80 -12.97 4.12
C VAL A 59 9.41 -13.62 4.12
N VAL A 60 8.58 -13.32 5.13
CA VAL A 60 7.20 -13.81 5.18
C VAL A 60 6.39 -13.30 3.99
N MET A 61 6.51 -12.02 3.61
CA MET A 61 5.81 -11.45 2.46
C MET A 61 6.28 -12.06 1.13
N VAL A 62 7.56 -12.37 0.97
CA VAL A 62 8.08 -13.10 -0.22
C VAL A 62 7.55 -14.54 -0.23
N GLY A 63 7.51 -15.21 0.91
CA GLY A 63 6.91 -16.54 1.05
C GLY A 63 5.42 -16.53 0.67
N LEU A 64 4.69 -15.53 1.15
CA LEU A 64 3.28 -15.31 0.79
C LEU A 64 3.12 -15.09 -0.72
N ALA A 65 3.97 -14.27 -1.33
CA ALA A 65 3.96 -14.02 -2.77
C ALA A 65 4.15 -15.33 -3.56
N TRP A 66 5.07 -16.19 -3.11
CA TRP A 66 5.28 -17.50 -3.74
C TRP A 66 4.06 -18.42 -3.56
N ILE A 67 3.46 -18.48 -2.37
CA ILE A 67 2.25 -19.27 -2.09
C ILE A 67 1.09 -18.80 -2.97
N VAL A 68 0.82 -17.50 -3.01
CA VAL A 68 -0.26 -16.90 -3.81
C VAL A 68 -0.06 -17.20 -5.29
N GLN A 69 1.18 -17.08 -5.80
CA GLN A 69 1.48 -17.42 -7.18
C GLN A 69 1.28 -18.91 -7.45
N TYR A 70 1.80 -19.79 -6.58
CA TYR A 70 1.78 -21.23 -6.80
C TYR A 70 0.38 -21.82 -6.73
N PHE A 71 -0.44 -21.39 -5.76
CA PHE A 71 -1.78 -21.98 -5.53
C PHE A 71 -2.89 -21.27 -6.30
N ILE A 72 -2.76 -19.95 -6.57
CA ILE A 72 -3.86 -19.16 -7.15
C ILE A 72 -3.50 -18.75 -8.58
N PHE A 73 -2.54 -17.84 -8.76
CA PHE A 73 -2.35 -17.17 -10.04
C PHE A 73 -1.76 -18.05 -11.13
N ARG A 74 -1.00 -19.07 -10.78
CA ARG A 74 -0.50 -20.05 -11.76
C ARG A 74 -1.63 -20.69 -12.56
N HIS A 75 -2.77 -20.92 -11.96
CA HIS A 75 -3.93 -21.56 -12.60
C HIS A 75 -4.83 -20.57 -13.34
N LEU A 76 -4.61 -19.28 -13.12
CA LEU A 76 -5.41 -18.20 -13.70
C LEU A 76 -4.71 -17.50 -14.87
N VAL A 77 -3.55 -17.99 -15.30
CA VAL A 77 -2.81 -17.45 -16.47
C VAL A 77 -3.68 -17.60 -17.73
N GLY A 78 -3.87 -16.50 -18.45
CA GLY A 78 -4.67 -16.49 -19.68
C GLY A 78 -6.18 -16.38 -19.47
N GLN A 79 -6.64 -16.23 -18.24
CA GLN A 79 -8.06 -15.96 -17.93
C GLN A 79 -8.39 -14.47 -18.14
N GLU A 80 -9.69 -14.19 -18.26
CA GLU A 80 -10.17 -12.81 -18.43
C GLU A 80 -9.79 -11.93 -17.23
N PRO A 81 -9.51 -10.62 -17.44
CA PRO A 81 -9.10 -9.69 -16.38
C PRO A 81 -10.08 -9.63 -15.20
N ILE A 82 -11.37 -9.82 -15.45
CA ILE A 82 -12.39 -9.83 -14.40
C ILE A 82 -12.21 -11.02 -13.44
N ILE A 83 -11.84 -12.19 -13.93
CA ILE A 83 -11.60 -13.39 -13.11
C ILE A 83 -10.37 -13.15 -12.22
N LEU A 84 -9.32 -12.56 -12.78
CA LEU A 84 -8.12 -12.21 -12.04
C LEU A 84 -8.42 -11.17 -10.94
N PHE A 85 -9.25 -10.18 -11.25
CA PHE A 85 -9.69 -9.17 -10.27
C PHE A 85 -10.51 -9.82 -9.15
N MET A 86 -11.47 -10.70 -9.46
CA MET A 86 -12.24 -11.45 -8.46
C MET A 86 -11.36 -12.34 -7.59
N ALA A 87 -10.31 -12.93 -8.16
CA ALA A 87 -9.34 -13.70 -7.39
C ALA A 87 -8.58 -12.82 -6.38
N THR A 88 -8.25 -11.55 -6.73
CA THR A 88 -7.60 -10.63 -5.77
C THR A 88 -8.56 -10.19 -4.66
N ILE A 89 -9.86 -10.08 -4.93
CA ILE A 89 -10.87 -9.84 -3.88
C ILE A 89 -10.96 -11.03 -2.94
N GLY A 90 -11.07 -12.25 -3.48
CA GLY A 90 -11.07 -13.47 -2.67
C GLY A 90 -9.81 -13.61 -1.82
N LEU A 91 -8.64 -13.30 -2.40
CA LEU A 91 -7.37 -13.26 -1.68
C LEU A 91 -7.38 -12.22 -0.55
N ALA A 92 -7.96 -11.04 -0.77
CA ALA A 92 -8.06 -10.00 0.25
C ALA A 92 -8.83 -10.50 1.47
N TYR A 93 -10.04 -11.01 1.30
CA TYR A 93 -10.83 -11.55 2.41
C TYR A 93 -10.18 -12.75 3.08
N PHE A 94 -9.54 -13.62 2.30
CA PHE A 94 -8.79 -14.74 2.86
C PHE A 94 -7.65 -14.26 3.75
N MET A 95 -6.84 -13.31 3.27
CA MET A 95 -5.69 -12.78 4.03
C MET A 95 -6.13 -11.99 5.26
N GLU A 96 -7.24 -11.27 5.19
CA GLU A 96 -7.80 -10.54 6.32
C GLU A 96 -8.19 -11.49 7.44
N GLY A 97 -9.00 -12.52 7.14
CA GLY A 97 -9.38 -13.54 8.12
C GLY A 97 -8.20 -14.39 8.61
N PHE A 98 -7.26 -14.70 7.73
CA PHE A 98 -6.04 -15.43 8.09
C PHE A 98 -5.14 -14.60 9.02
N GLY A 99 -5.00 -13.31 8.75
CA GLY A 99 -4.25 -12.37 9.59
C GLY A 99 -4.86 -12.23 10.98
N ASP A 100 -6.20 -12.14 11.06
CA ASP A 100 -6.96 -12.10 12.31
C ASP A 100 -6.75 -13.39 13.13
N MET A 101 -6.90 -14.53 12.49
CA MET A 101 -6.71 -15.84 13.13
C MET A 101 -5.26 -16.03 13.62
N MET A 102 -4.29 -15.51 12.87
CA MET A 102 -2.85 -15.64 13.17
C MET A 102 -2.38 -14.71 14.27
N TRP A 103 -2.82 -13.44 14.25
CA TRP A 103 -2.28 -12.38 15.10
C TRP A 103 -3.30 -11.74 16.05
N GLY A 104 -4.59 -12.05 15.88
CA GLY A 104 -5.70 -11.44 16.61
C GLY A 104 -6.16 -10.10 16.01
N SER A 105 -7.36 -9.65 16.40
CA SER A 105 -8.06 -8.45 15.88
C SER A 105 -7.84 -7.18 16.70
N GLU A 106 -7.05 -7.23 17.76
CA GLU A 106 -6.80 -6.08 18.62
C GLU A 106 -5.96 -5.00 17.92
N ILE A 107 -6.19 -3.74 18.29
CA ILE A 107 -5.38 -2.62 17.80
C ILE A 107 -3.99 -2.71 18.42
N LYS A 108 -2.97 -2.83 17.57
CA LYS A 108 -1.58 -2.92 18.01
C LYS A 108 -0.83 -1.63 17.73
N LYS A 109 -0.05 -1.18 18.69
CA LYS A 109 0.87 -0.05 18.48
C LYS A 109 2.10 -0.56 17.75
N LEU A 110 2.51 0.16 16.70
CA LEU A 110 3.74 -0.11 15.99
C LEU A 110 4.74 1.03 16.27
N ASP A 111 5.76 0.71 17.05
CA ASP A 111 6.88 1.60 17.31
C ASP A 111 8.16 1.01 16.72
N VAL A 112 8.54 1.50 15.56
CA VAL A 112 9.79 1.12 14.86
C VAL A 112 10.88 2.18 15.04
N GLY A 113 10.71 3.12 16.00
CA GLY A 113 11.66 4.20 16.25
C GLY A 113 11.56 5.36 15.24
N ILE A 114 10.43 5.51 14.54
CA ILE A 114 10.17 6.66 13.67
C ILE A 114 9.83 7.86 14.57
N PRO A 115 10.49 9.03 14.39
CA PRO A 115 10.20 10.21 15.18
C PRO A 115 8.75 10.67 14.96
N GLN A 116 8.05 10.93 16.07
CA GLN A 116 6.69 11.44 16.12
C GLN A 116 6.70 12.74 16.91
N GLY A 117 5.96 13.74 16.45
CA GLY A 117 5.84 15.04 17.12
C GLY A 117 5.94 16.22 16.16
N GLY A 118 5.69 17.45 16.66
CA GLY A 118 5.69 18.66 15.84
C GLY A 118 7.06 18.96 15.21
N SER A 119 7.08 19.50 14.02
CA SER A 119 8.31 19.89 13.29
C SER A 119 8.79 21.26 13.74
N PHE A 120 9.99 21.35 14.31
CA PHE A 120 10.61 22.60 14.76
C PHE A 120 10.87 23.63 13.63
N TRP A 121 11.07 23.15 12.40
CA TRP A 121 11.52 23.99 11.26
C TRP A 121 10.41 24.83 10.64
N ILE A 122 9.16 24.51 10.87
CA ILE A 122 8.01 25.17 10.23
C ILE A 122 7.44 26.29 11.10
N GLU A 123 7.66 26.26 12.39
CA GLU A 123 7.29 27.38 13.28
C GLU A 123 8.03 28.68 12.90
N GLU A 124 9.34 28.60 12.62
CA GLU A 124 10.12 29.77 12.22
C GLU A 124 9.77 30.26 10.80
N ALA A 125 9.52 29.35 9.85
CA ALA A 125 9.14 29.70 8.48
C ALA A 125 7.74 30.33 8.41
N THR A 126 6.80 29.87 9.24
CA THR A 126 5.45 30.45 9.31
C THR A 126 5.45 31.82 10.04
N ALA A 127 6.33 32.04 11.01
CA ALA A 127 6.52 33.34 11.64
C ALA A 127 7.07 34.38 10.63
N PHE A 128 7.85 33.94 9.63
CA PHE A 128 8.37 34.80 8.57
C PHE A 128 7.34 35.14 7.48
N LEU A 129 6.39 34.23 7.19
CA LEU A 129 5.38 34.38 6.13
C LEU A 129 4.04 34.97 6.64
N GLY A 130 3.76 34.92 7.91
CA GLY A 130 2.49 35.36 8.50
C GLY A 130 2.69 36.41 9.56
N GLY A 131 2.10 37.57 9.37
CA GLY A 131 1.87 38.48 10.49
C GLY A 131 1.11 37.77 11.62
N SER A 132 1.04 38.39 12.78
CA SER A 132 0.58 37.89 14.09
C SER A 132 -0.76 37.12 14.18
N ASN A 133 -1.42 36.82 13.05
CA ASN A 133 -2.72 36.11 12.97
C ASN A 133 -2.66 34.81 12.14
N PHE A 134 -1.47 34.35 11.72
CA PHE A 134 -1.34 33.08 11.01
C PHE A 134 -1.12 31.96 12.02
N TYR A 135 -2.10 31.12 12.26
CA TYR A 135 -1.94 29.87 13.00
C TYR A 135 -0.98 29.02 12.19
N GLY A 136 0.21 28.71 12.73
CA GLY A 136 1.25 27.94 12.04
C GLY A 136 0.72 26.59 11.55
N PHE A 137 1.18 26.15 10.37
CA PHE A 137 0.90 24.81 9.89
C PHE A 137 1.71 23.80 10.72
N PHE A 138 1.02 22.98 11.49
CA PHE A 138 1.63 21.84 12.16
C PHE A 138 1.77 20.70 11.15
N ILE A 139 2.99 20.40 10.73
CA ILE A 139 3.29 19.19 9.97
C ILE A 139 3.92 18.19 10.94
N ASP A 140 3.30 17.03 11.06
CA ASP A 140 3.84 15.93 11.86
C ASP A 140 5.16 15.46 11.25
N GLN A 141 6.18 15.23 12.08
CA GLN A 141 7.47 14.68 11.65
C GLN A 141 7.28 13.34 10.93
N LEU A 142 6.32 12.52 11.33
CA LEU A 142 6.00 11.27 10.69
C LEU A 142 5.53 11.47 9.24
N ASP A 143 4.75 12.53 8.95
CA ASP A 143 4.30 12.82 7.58
C ASP A 143 5.47 13.22 6.67
N ILE A 144 6.47 13.94 7.22
CA ILE A 144 7.71 14.25 6.48
C ILE A 144 8.51 12.97 6.20
N VAL A 145 8.69 12.13 7.22
CA VAL A 145 9.38 10.83 7.06
C VAL A 145 8.65 9.97 6.04
N ALA A 146 7.31 9.88 6.11
CA ALA A 146 6.51 9.13 5.15
C ALA A 146 6.68 9.66 3.72
N ALA A 147 6.71 10.98 3.52
CA ALA A 147 6.95 11.58 2.21
C ALA A 147 8.36 11.23 1.66
N VAL A 148 9.40 11.32 2.49
CA VAL A 148 10.76 10.94 2.10
C VAL A 148 10.86 9.45 1.78
N VAL A 149 10.27 8.59 2.61
CA VAL A 149 10.24 7.14 2.38
C VAL A 149 9.48 6.81 1.08
N ALA A 150 8.35 7.48 0.81
CA ALA A 150 7.59 7.29 -0.41
C ALA A 150 8.42 7.70 -1.65
N ILE A 151 9.13 8.84 -1.61
CA ILE A 151 10.01 9.27 -2.71
C ILE A 151 11.12 8.25 -2.94
N ILE A 152 11.80 7.81 -1.89
CA ILE A 152 12.87 6.79 -1.98
C ILE A 152 12.31 5.50 -2.56
N LEU A 153 11.15 5.04 -2.09
CA LEU A 153 10.50 3.83 -2.57
C LEU A 153 10.19 3.91 -4.07
N VAL A 154 9.60 5.03 -4.52
CA VAL A 154 9.29 5.25 -5.94
C VAL A 154 10.56 5.27 -6.77
N VAL A 155 11.60 5.99 -6.34
CA VAL A 155 12.89 6.06 -7.07
C VAL A 155 13.51 4.65 -7.17
N LEU A 156 13.51 3.87 -6.09
CA LEU A 156 14.03 2.50 -6.09
C LEU A 156 13.23 1.59 -7.03
N LEU A 157 11.90 1.66 -7.01
CA LEU A 157 11.05 0.84 -7.90
C LEU A 157 11.22 1.21 -9.36
N VAL A 158 11.30 2.52 -9.69
CA VAL A 158 11.56 2.99 -11.06
C VAL A 158 12.95 2.57 -11.51
N ALA A 159 13.97 2.74 -10.66
CA ALA A 159 15.33 2.32 -10.96
C ALA A 159 15.40 0.79 -11.17
N PHE A 160 14.75 0.01 -10.30
CA PHE A 160 14.64 -1.44 -10.45
C PHE A 160 14.01 -1.81 -11.80
N ALA A 161 12.85 -1.22 -12.12
CA ALA A 161 12.12 -1.49 -13.34
C ALA A 161 12.91 -1.11 -14.60
N GLN A 162 13.68 -0.01 -14.58
CA GLN A 162 14.40 0.48 -15.75
C GLN A 162 15.77 -0.16 -15.95
N TYR A 163 16.55 -0.32 -14.88
CA TYR A 163 17.96 -0.68 -14.99
C TYR A 163 18.26 -2.15 -14.73
N THR A 164 17.36 -2.92 -14.10
CA THR A 164 17.62 -4.34 -13.84
C THR A 164 17.17 -5.26 -14.97
N LYS A 165 17.78 -6.45 -15.07
CA LYS A 165 17.37 -7.49 -16.01
C LYS A 165 15.93 -7.97 -15.72
N GLN A 166 15.61 -8.13 -14.45
CA GLN A 166 14.30 -8.54 -13.98
C GLN A 166 13.22 -7.49 -14.29
N GLY A 167 13.52 -6.20 -14.10
CA GLY A 167 12.61 -5.11 -14.46
C GLY A 167 12.32 -5.06 -15.97
N ARG A 168 13.35 -5.32 -16.82
CA ARG A 168 13.13 -5.44 -18.27
C ARG A 168 12.27 -6.65 -18.61
N ALA A 169 12.51 -7.79 -17.97
CA ALA A 169 11.70 -8.99 -18.16
C ALA A 169 10.24 -8.79 -17.73
N MET A 170 10.00 -8.07 -16.61
CA MET A 170 8.65 -7.69 -16.17
C MET A 170 7.91 -6.87 -17.23
N ARG A 171 8.58 -5.88 -17.84
CA ARG A 171 7.98 -5.06 -18.92
C ARG A 171 7.69 -5.90 -20.16
N ALA A 172 8.63 -6.74 -20.60
CA ALA A 172 8.41 -7.63 -21.73
C ALA A 172 7.20 -8.56 -21.53
N VAL A 173 7.03 -9.10 -20.30
CA VAL A 173 5.85 -9.90 -19.95
C VAL A 173 4.57 -9.05 -19.91
N ALA A 174 4.66 -7.78 -19.49
CA ALA A 174 3.51 -6.89 -19.47
C ALA A 174 3.04 -6.51 -20.88
N ASP A 175 3.96 -6.35 -21.81
CA ASP A 175 3.66 -6.01 -23.21
C ASP A 175 3.06 -7.21 -23.95
N ASP A 176 3.70 -8.39 -23.92
CA ASP A 176 3.20 -9.60 -24.55
C ASP A 176 3.70 -10.86 -23.83
N HIS A 177 2.75 -11.60 -23.24
CA HIS A 177 3.02 -12.85 -22.51
C HIS A 177 3.57 -13.94 -23.42
N GLN A 178 3.05 -14.06 -24.66
CA GLN A 178 3.46 -15.13 -25.60
C GLN A 178 4.83 -14.85 -26.18
N ALA A 179 5.10 -13.59 -26.55
CA ALA A 179 6.42 -13.18 -27.02
C ALA A 179 7.48 -13.37 -25.93
N ALA A 180 7.19 -13.03 -24.66
CA ALA A 180 8.10 -13.23 -23.55
C ALA A 180 8.44 -14.71 -23.33
N LEU A 181 7.45 -15.60 -23.41
CA LEU A 181 7.66 -17.05 -23.34
C LEU A 181 8.56 -17.57 -24.48
N SER A 182 8.40 -17.07 -25.70
CA SER A 182 9.18 -17.51 -26.87
C SER A 182 10.67 -17.18 -26.73
N VAL A 183 11.04 -16.15 -26.00
CA VAL A 183 12.44 -15.78 -25.70
C VAL A 183 12.94 -16.39 -24.38
N GLY A 184 12.17 -17.30 -23.75
CA GLY A 184 12.59 -18.07 -22.58
C GLY A 184 12.39 -17.38 -21.24
N ILE A 185 11.58 -16.31 -21.16
CA ILE A 185 11.24 -15.66 -19.88
C ILE A 185 10.17 -16.50 -19.17
N SER A 186 10.47 -16.99 -17.97
CA SER A 186 9.50 -17.77 -17.20
C SER A 186 8.45 -16.88 -16.55
N LEU A 187 7.18 -17.04 -16.93
CA LEU A 187 6.06 -16.26 -16.36
C LEU A 187 5.92 -16.47 -14.85
N SER A 188 6.07 -17.70 -14.36
CA SER A 188 5.96 -18.01 -12.93
C SER A 188 6.96 -17.22 -12.08
N PHE A 189 8.22 -17.12 -12.53
CA PHE A 189 9.23 -16.32 -11.84
C PHE A 189 8.87 -14.84 -11.81
N ILE A 190 8.44 -14.30 -12.95
CA ILE A 190 8.06 -12.88 -13.06
C ILE A 190 6.84 -12.58 -12.16
N TRP A 191 5.87 -13.46 -12.08
CA TRP A 191 4.71 -13.27 -11.22
C TRP A 191 5.08 -13.30 -9.73
N VAL A 192 5.93 -14.25 -9.30
CA VAL A 192 6.46 -14.27 -7.92
C VAL A 192 7.18 -12.97 -7.61
N LEU A 193 8.00 -12.48 -8.55
CA LEU A 193 8.74 -11.23 -8.39
C LEU A 193 7.81 -10.02 -8.24
N VAL A 194 6.77 -9.91 -9.08
CA VAL A 194 5.75 -8.84 -9.01
C VAL A 194 5.03 -8.85 -7.68
N TRP A 195 4.57 -10.03 -7.23
CA TRP A 195 3.90 -10.16 -5.94
C TRP A 195 4.82 -9.91 -4.75
N SER A 196 6.10 -10.27 -4.87
CA SER A 196 7.12 -9.95 -3.85
C SER A 196 7.38 -8.44 -3.75
N LEU A 197 7.46 -7.75 -4.89
CA LEU A 197 7.56 -6.29 -4.92
C LEU A 197 6.31 -5.62 -4.35
N ALA A 198 5.12 -6.14 -4.67
CA ALA A 198 3.87 -5.70 -4.06
C ALA A 198 3.88 -5.91 -2.54
N GLY A 199 4.39 -7.04 -2.07
CA GLY A 199 4.60 -7.33 -0.64
C GLY A 199 5.58 -6.38 0.03
N PHE A 200 6.67 -6.01 -0.65
CA PHE A 200 7.62 -5.00 -0.15
C PHE A 200 6.97 -3.62 0.01
N VAL A 201 6.26 -3.17 -1.02
CA VAL A 201 5.50 -1.90 -0.97
C VAL A 201 4.46 -1.94 0.13
N ALA A 202 3.74 -3.06 0.27
CA ALA A 202 2.74 -3.28 1.30
C ALA A 202 3.35 -3.19 2.72
N LEU A 203 4.54 -3.78 2.93
CA LEU A 203 5.25 -3.70 4.21
C LEU A 203 5.63 -2.26 4.55
N VAL A 204 6.21 -1.51 3.60
CA VAL A 204 6.56 -0.10 3.81
C VAL A 204 5.32 0.74 4.12
N ALA A 205 4.24 0.58 3.35
CA ALA A 205 2.98 1.27 3.61
C ALA A 205 2.39 0.89 4.97
N GLY A 206 2.41 -0.40 5.31
CA GLY A 206 1.96 -0.92 6.61
C GLY A 206 2.73 -0.35 7.78
N ILE A 207 4.05 -0.16 7.65
CA ILE A 207 4.89 0.50 8.66
C ILE A 207 4.46 1.97 8.84
N MET A 208 4.34 2.73 7.76
CA MET A 208 4.00 4.16 7.83
C MET A 208 2.61 4.38 8.44
N TRP A 209 1.61 3.66 7.95
CA TRP A 209 0.25 3.78 8.47
C TRP A 209 0.07 3.16 9.85
N GLY A 210 0.74 2.03 10.12
CA GLY A 210 0.74 1.39 11.42
C GLY A 210 1.37 2.28 12.51
N ALA A 211 2.44 3.00 12.18
CA ALA A 211 3.04 3.98 13.07
C ALA A 211 2.13 5.19 13.32
N LYS A 212 1.34 5.61 12.30
CA LYS A 212 0.43 6.77 12.40
C LYS A 212 -0.86 6.49 13.16
N SER A 213 -1.51 5.36 12.89
CA SER A 213 -2.87 5.07 13.37
C SER A 213 -2.96 3.80 14.21
N GLY A 214 -1.83 3.11 14.44
CA GLY A 214 -1.83 1.75 14.94
C GLY A 214 -2.19 0.72 13.86
N VAL A 215 -1.80 -0.52 14.09
CA VAL A 215 -2.12 -1.63 13.21
C VAL A 215 -3.49 -2.17 13.58
N GLN A 216 -4.45 -1.96 12.71
CA GLN A 216 -5.86 -2.34 12.88
C GLN A 216 -6.49 -2.64 11.52
N PHE A 217 -7.66 -3.30 11.51
CA PHE A 217 -8.31 -3.73 10.26
C PHE A 217 -8.68 -2.59 9.31
N SER A 218 -8.96 -1.39 9.82
CA SER A 218 -9.20 -0.22 8.96
C SER A 218 -8.01 0.13 8.03
N LEU A 219 -6.82 -0.40 8.32
CA LEU A 219 -5.64 -0.25 7.49
C LEU A 219 -5.81 -0.90 6.12
N SER A 220 -6.59 -1.99 6.03
CA SER A 220 -6.92 -2.64 4.76
C SER A 220 -7.67 -1.71 3.80
N LEU A 221 -8.47 -0.78 4.33
CA LEU A 221 -9.27 0.17 3.55
C LEU A 221 -8.46 1.31 2.93
N ILE A 222 -7.20 1.49 3.34
CA ILE A 222 -6.32 2.55 2.81
C ILE A 222 -6.10 2.39 1.30
N ALA A 223 -6.07 1.14 0.80
CA ALA A 223 -5.96 0.91 -0.64
C ALA A 223 -7.13 1.49 -1.42
N LEU A 224 -8.31 1.60 -0.82
CA LEU A 224 -9.46 2.25 -1.45
C LEU A 224 -9.20 3.74 -1.69
N LYS A 225 -8.48 4.42 -0.78
CA LYS A 225 -8.05 5.81 -1.00
C LYS A 225 -7.06 5.96 -2.17
N ALA A 226 -6.34 4.92 -2.54
CA ALA A 226 -5.46 4.94 -3.70
C ALA A 226 -6.23 4.86 -5.03
N LEU A 227 -7.48 4.40 -5.05
CA LEU A 227 -8.28 4.31 -6.28
C LEU A 227 -8.50 5.67 -6.95
N PRO A 228 -9.00 6.73 -6.26
CA PRO A 228 -9.12 8.06 -6.85
C PRO A 228 -7.80 8.58 -7.43
N VAL A 229 -6.68 8.31 -6.77
CA VAL A 229 -5.34 8.69 -7.23
C VAL A 229 -5.00 8.01 -8.56
N LEU A 230 -5.22 6.69 -8.66
CA LEU A 230 -4.96 5.92 -9.88
C LEU A 230 -5.92 6.29 -11.01
N MET A 231 -7.20 6.55 -10.69
CA MET A 231 -8.20 7.00 -11.66
C MET A 231 -7.82 8.35 -12.25
N LEU A 232 -7.34 9.28 -11.44
CA LEU A 232 -6.94 10.61 -11.86
C LEU A 232 -5.58 10.58 -12.58
N GLY A 233 -4.61 9.83 -12.05
CA GLY A 233 -3.26 9.74 -12.62
C GLY A 233 -3.18 8.91 -13.90
N GLY A 234 -4.02 7.88 -14.01
CA GLY A 234 -3.98 6.82 -15.04
C GLY A 234 -3.37 5.53 -14.47
N PHE A 235 -4.06 4.40 -14.71
CA PHE A 235 -3.73 3.09 -14.10
C PHE A 235 -2.37 2.52 -14.56
N THR A 236 -1.84 2.96 -15.69
CA THR A 236 -0.61 2.42 -16.30
C THR A 236 0.61 3.34 -16.09
N SER A 237 0.41 4.53 -15.50
CA SER A 237 1.45 5.55 -15.42
C SER A 237 1.94 5.81 -14.00
N ILE A 238 3.22 5.46 -13.72
CA ILE A 238 3.85 5.79 -12.44
C ILE A 238 3.94 7.31 -12.21
N PRO A 239 4.39 8.15 -13.18
CA PRO A 239 4.33 9.60 -13.06
C PRO A 239 2.89 10.11 -12.82
N GLY A 240 1.91 9.48 -13.48
CA GLY A 240 0.50 9.77 -13.27
C GLY A 240 0.06 9.51 -11.83
N ALA A 241 0.44 8.40 -11.24
CA ALA A 241 0.12 8.09 -9.85
C ALA A 241 0.73 9.11 -8.87
N ILE A 242 1.96 9.59 -9.13
CA ILE A 242 2.61 10.62 -8.31
C ILE A 242 1.85 11.95 -8.40
N VAL A 243 1.57 12.43 -9.61
CA VAL A 243 0.85 13.69 -9.84
C VAL A 243 -0.57 13.59 -9.31
N GLY A 244 -1.26 12.47 -9.59
CA GLY A 244 -2.60 12.19 -9.06
C GLY A 244 -2.64 12.19 -7.54
N GLY A 245 -1.65 11.56 -6.89
CA GLY A 245 -1.52 11.55 -5.44
C GLY A 245 -1.31 12.93 -4.83
N LEU A 246 -0.48 13.76 -5.46
CA LEU A 246 -0.27 15.14 -5.02
C LEU A 246 -1.54 15.98 -5.18
N ILE A 247 -2.24 15.86 -6.32
CA ILE A 247 -3.49 16.60 -6.58
C ILE A 247 -4.56 16.18 -5.58
N VAL A 248 -4.76 14.87 -5.36
CA VAL A 248 -5.75 14.36 -4.42
C VAL A 248 -5.37 14.78 -3.00
N GLY A 249 -4.14 14.52 -2.56
CA GLY A 249 -3.71 14.80 -1.18
C GLY A 249 -3.75 16.30 -0.83
N VAL A 250 -3.26 17.17 -1.71
CA VAL A 250 -3.35 18.62 -1.50
C VAL A 250 -4.80 19.09 -1.60
N GLY A 251 -5.56 18.56 -2.58
CA GLY A 251 -6.96 18.90 -2.78
C GLY A 251 -7.84 18.53 -1.58
N GLU A 252 -7.66 17.33 -1.00
CA GLU A 252 -8.37 16.90 0.21
C GLU A 252 -8.16 17.88 1.36
N LYS A 253 -6.90 18.24 1.63
CA LYS A 253 -6.55 19.13 2.74
C LYS A 253 -7.04 20.55 2.52
N LEU A 254 -6.91 21.08 1.30
CA LEU A 254 -7.42 22.40 0.96
C LEU A 254 -8.95 22.46 1.04
N PHE A 255 -9.64 21.43 0.52
CA PHE A 255 -11.08 21.36 0.57
C PHE A 255 -11.58 21.26 2.02
N GLU A 256 -10.98 20.40 2.83
CA GLU A 256 -11.31 20.26 4.25
C GLU A 256 -11.12 21.59 4.99
N PHE A 257 -10.00 22.28 4.77
CA PHE A 257 -9.70 23.56 5.41
C PHE A 257 -10.63 24.69 4.98
N LEU A 258 -10.89 24.82 3.66
CA LEU A 258 -11.64 25.97 3.11
C LEU A 258 -13.16 25.77 3.17
N ILE A 259 -13.65 24.56 3.02
CA ILE A 259 -15.07 24.25 2.84
C ILE A 259 -15.57 23.21 3.84
N GLY A 260 -14.82 22.12 4.02
CA GLY A 260 -15.23 21.00 4.84
C GLY A 260 -15.47 21.39 6.29
N ALA A 261 -14.46 21.90 6.95
CA ALA A 261 -14.55 22.30 8.36
C ALA A 261 -15.50 23.49 8.60
N PRO A 262 -15.46 24.61 7.80
CA PRO A 262 -16.31 25.77 8.05
C PRO A 262 -17.79 25.57 7.74
N PHE A 263 -18.12 24.80 6.68
CA PHE A 263 -19.49 24.73 6.15
C PHE A 263 -20.16 23.37 6.29
N LEU A 264 -19.38 22.27 6.31
CA LEU A 264 -19.88 20.89 6.28
C LEU A 264 -19.63 20.12 7.60
N GLY A 265 -19.01 20.74 8.59
CA GLY A 265 -18.73 20.12 9.88
C GLY A 265 -17.53 19.18 9.91
N GLY A 266 -16.71 19.17 8.84
CA GLY A 266 -15.46 18.37 8.77
C GLY A 266 -15.65 16.96 8.24
N ALA A 267 -14.56 16.17 8.26
CA ALA A 267 -14.47 14.78 7.81
C ALA A 267 -14.83 14.56 6.30
N THR A 268 -14.59 15.56 5.47
CA THR A 268 -14.92 15.53 4.04
C THR A 268 -13.78 15.00 3.16
N GLU A 269 -12.60 14.71 3.72
CA GLU A 269 -11.41 14.30 2.98
C GLU A 269 -11.67 13.09 2.06
N ASN A 270 -12.22 12.00 2.59
CA ASN A 270 -12.48 10.79 1.81
C ASN A 270 -13.51 11.02 0.69
N TRP A 271 -14.58 11.73 1.02
CA TRP A 271 -15.62 12.07 0.05
C TRP A 271 -15.07 12.93 -1.10
N PHE A 272 -14.25 13.93 -0.79
CA PHE A 272 -13.66 14.83 -1.76
C PHE A 272 -12.80 14.10 -2.79
N ALA A 273 -11.96 13.14 -2.36
CA ALA A 273 -11.11 12.36 -3.26
C ALA A 273 -11.92 11.65 -4.35
N TYR A 274 -12.97 10.95 -3.95
CA TYR A 274 -13.85 10.24 -4.88
C TYR A 274 -14.65 11.19 -5.78
N MET A 275 -15.16 12.28 -5.23
CA MET A 275 -15.87 13.29 -6.00
C MET A 275 -14.96 13.92 -7.05
N LEU A 276 -13.73 14.28 -6.67
CA LEU A 276 -12.73 14.82 -7.59
C LEU A 276 -12.43 13.84 -8.72
N ALA A 277 -12.22 12.55 -8.40
CA ALA A 277 -11.96 11.52 -9.40
C ALA A 277 -13.14 11.33 -10.35
N LEU A 278 -14.38 11.29 -9.84
CA LEU A 278 -15.59 11.17 -10.67
C LEU A 278 -15.76 12.35 -11.61
N VAL A 279 -15.63 13.58 -11.11
CA VAL A 279 -15.68 14.78 -11.94
C VAL A 279 -14.60 14.74 -13.02
N PHE A 280 -13.39 14.35 -12.65
CA PHE A 280 -12.28 14.26 -13.60
C PHE A 280 -12.53 13.23 -14.71
N LEU A 281 -13.06 12.04 -14.37
CA LEU A 281 -13.36 10.97 -15.33
C LEU A 281 -14.41 11.36 -16.35
N VAL A 282 -15.35 12.25 -16.01
CA VAL A 282 -16.35 12.79 -16.96
C VAL A 282 -15.64 13.54 -18.11
N PHE A 283 -14.56 14.26 -17.80
CA PHE A 283 -13.81 15.04 -18.80
C PHE A 283 -12.67 14.23 -19.45
N ARG A 284 -12.00 13.35 -18.68
CA ARG A 284 -10.87 12.54 -19.14
C ARG A 284 -10.92 11.13 -18.57
N PRO A 285 -11.64 10.20 -19.22
CA PRO A 285 -11.81 8.82 -18.74
C PRO A 285 -10.49 8.01 -18.69
N GLN A 286 -9.46 8.46 -19.40
CA GLN A 286 -8.15 7.79 -19.44
C GLN A 286 -7.20 8.25 -18.33
N GLY A 287 -7.58 9.22 -17.50
CA GLY A 287 -6.67 9.84 -16.53
C GLY A 287 -5.75 10.90 -17.18
N LEU A 288 -4.85 11.50 -16.36
CA LEU A 288 -3.92 12.53 -16.83
C LEU A 288 -2.87 11.98 -17.79
N PHE A 289 -2.36 10.77 -17.53
CA PHE A 289 -1.26 10.13 -18.22
C PHE A 289 -1.62 8.72 -18.72
N GLY A 290 -2.91 8.39 -18.82
CA GLY A 290 -3.37 7.11 -19.34
C GLY A 290 -3.17 6.99 -20.85
N GLU A 291 -3.00 5.77 -21.34
CA GLU A 291 -2.87 5.48 -22.77
C GLU A 291 -4.20 5.70 -23.49
N LYS A 292 -4.13 6.26 -24.70
CA LYS A 292 -5.31 6.41 -25.55
C LYS A 292 -5.73 5.03 -26.05
N ILE A 293 -6.94 4.62 -25.73
CA ILE A 293 -7.54 3.41 -26.30
C ILE A 293 -7.79 3.70 -27.79
N ILE A 294 -6.98 3.10 -28.66
CA ILE A 294 -7.20 3.13 -30.11
C ILE A 294 -8.15 1.98 -30.40
N GLU A 295 -9.44 2.25 -30.51
CA GLU A 295 -10.38 1.28 -31.08
C GLU A 295 -9.99 1.07 -32.54
N ARG A 296 -9.41 -0.09 -32.84
CA ARG A 296 -9.29 -0.54 -34.24
C ARG A 296 -10.68 -1.05 -34.64
N VAL A 297 -11.39 -0.21 -35.39
CA VAL A 297 -12.61 -0.58 -36.11
C VAL A 297 -12.25 -1.54 -37.25
#